data_4e3b2933ab69c207aa66623d2ca4af08
#
_entry.id   4e3b2933ab69c207aa66623d2ca4af08
#
_cell.length_a   1.000
_cell.length_b   1.000
_cell.length_c   1.000
_cell.angle_alpha   90.00
_cell.angle_beta   90.00
_cell.angle_gamma   90.00
#
_symmetry.space_group_name_H-M   'P 1'
#
loop_
_entity.id
_entity.type
_entity.pdbx_description
1 polymer ?
#
loop_
_entity_poly.entity_id
_entity_poly.type
_entity_poly.pdbx_seq_one_letter_code
_entity_poly.pdbx_strand_id
1 'polypeptide(L)'
;MKVAFAGTGYINKIHARAARNCGLELVAVVNHHAESMAQFAADFSIPRQYKTVEAMLADGNVDALVVSTPNYLHAPQTIAALEAGVHVMVEKPMSMNAAEAEQMCEAAEKSGSTLMVAHCWRFDPEVRWLKEHSGKLGKIIRTKGYGVHKHWGPSGWFTHSEFAGGGAMADMGIHALDTVRFLLDDPQPVSVYARIGTYYKGFDVDDTGLIIVNWENGVTSYIESGWWQPHSDGAEAATQLYGTQGFGQIFPTKLELPNATEEKIEIIN
;
A
#
# COMPACT_ATOMS: atom_id res chain seq x y z
N MET A 1 15.52 -6.00 17.51
CA MET A 1 14.24 -5.27 17.56
C MET A 1 13.13 -6.29 17.72
N LYS A 2 12.24 -6.09 18.66
CA LYS A 2 11.11 -6.94 19.02
C LYS A 2 9.86 -6.47 18.31
N VAL A 3 9.27 -7.33 17.47
CA VAL A 3 8.16 -6.97 16.60
C VAL A 3 6.89 -7.71 17.02
N ALA A 4 5.79 -6.96 17.09
CA ALA A 4 4.44 -7.48 17.25
C ALA A 4 3.61 -7.31 15.98
N PHE A 5 2.53 -8.09 15.86
CA PHE A 5 1.64 -8.08 14.70
C PHE A 5 0.19 -7.91 15.14
N ALA A 6 -0.50 -6.89 14.64
CA ALA A 6 -1.94 -6.73 14.77
C ALA A 6 -2.63 -7.24 13.48
N GLY A 7 -3.50 -8.24 13.65
CA GLY A 7 -4.10 -9.01 12.56
C GLY A 7 -3.34 -10.30 12.24
N THR A 8 -4.04 -11.27 11.67
CA THR A 8 -3.51 -12.61 11.33
C THR A 8 -3.83 -13.02 9.89
N GLY A 9 -4.17 -12.01 9.05
CA GLY A 9 -4.50 -12.18 7.66
C GLY A 9 -3.31 -12.58 6.78
N TYR A 10 -3.58 -12.79 5.50
CA TYR A 10 -2.59 -13.21 4.51
C TYR A 10 -1.34 -12.30 4.49
N ILE A 11 -1.54 -10.98 4.50
CA ILE A 11 -0.42 -10.04 4.39
C ILE A 11 0.49 -10.07 5.63
N ASN A 12 -0.05 -10.26 6.84
CA ASN A 12 0.77 -10.39 8.03
C ASN A 12 1.61 -11.67 8.05
N LYS A 13 1.22 -12.73 7.33
CA LYS A 13 2.08 -13.91 7.14
C LYS A 13 3.31 -13.58 6.28
N ILE A 14 3.15 -12.68 5.31
CA ILE A 14 4.27 -12.17 4.50
C ILE A 14 5.18 -11.30 5.36
N HIS A 15 4.62 -10.35 6.10
CA HIS A 15 5.40 -9.48 7.00
C HIS A 15 6.16 -10.27 8.08
N ALA A 16 5.54 -11.28 8.68
CA ALA A 16 6.19 -12.11 9.68
C ALA A 16 7.37 -12.91 9.10
N ARG A 17 7.24 -13.43 7.87
CA ARG A 17 8.37 -14.08 7.17
C ARG A 17 9.48 -13.08 6.87
N ALA A 18 9.15 -11.91 6.35
CA ALA A 18 10.11 -10.85 6.05
C ALA A 18 10.85 -10.39 7.32
N ALA A 19 10.12 -10.13 8.41
CA ALA A 19 10.70 -9.75 9.69
C ALA A 19 11.69 -10.81 10.21
N ARG A 20 11.32 -12.09 10.14
CA ARG A 20 12.20 -13.22 10.51
C ARG A 20 13.46 -13.26 9.64
N ASN A 21 13.31 -13.08 8.31
CA ASN A 21 14.44 -13.08 7.37
C ASN A 21 15.40 -11.90 7.62
N CYS A 22 14.88 -10.80 8.16
CA CYS A 22 15.68 -9.64 8.61
C CYS A 22 16.30 -9.82 10.01
N GLY A 23 16.15 -10.99 10.65
CA GLY A 23 16.68 -11.25 11.98
C GLY A 23 15.94 -10.55 13.12
N LEU A 24 14.68 -10.12 12.89
CA LEU A 24 13.87 -9.51 13.92
C LEU A 24 13.22 -10.58 14.83
N GLU A 25 13.04 -10.25 16.10
CA GLU A 25 12.41 -11.12 17.08
C GLU A 25 10.87 -10.92 17.05
N LEU A 26 10.14 -11.97 16.70
CA LEU A 26 8.68 -11.95 16.68
C LEU A 26 8.16 -12.27 18.07
N VAL A 27 7.60 -11.29 18.78
CA VAL A 27 7.35 -11.43 20.23
C VAL A 27 5.88 -11.48 20.61
N ALA A 28 4.97 -10.92 19.79
CA ALA A 28 3.54 -10.86 20.11
C ALA A 28 2.66 -10.86 18.86
N VAL A 29 1.44 -11.36 19.01
CA VAL A 29 0.37 -11.23 18.03
C VAL A 29 -0.92 -10.78 18.70
N VAL A 30 -1.65 -9.90 18.03
CA VAL A 30 -2.93 -9.34 18.48
C VAL A 30 -4.02 -9.72 17.49
N ASN A 31 -5.08 -10.37 17.96
CA ASN A 31 -6.30 -10.63 17.19
C ASN A 31 -7.47 -10.94 18.12
N HIS A 32 -8.67 -10.53 17.76
CA HIS A 32 -9.89 -10.88 18.51
C HIS A 32 -10.38 -12.32 18.23
N HIS A 33 -10.01 -12.92 17.10
CA HIS A 33 -10.31 -14.31 16.75
C HIS A 33 -9.25 -15.26 17.33
N ALA A 34 -9.60 -15.95 18.43
CA ALA A 34 -8.65 -16.78 19.19
C ALA A 34 -8.02 -17.91 18.34
N GLU A 35 -8.80 -18.58 17.50
CA GLU A 35 -8.31 -19.70 16.69
C GLU A 35 -7.28 -19.24 15.65
N SER A 36 -7.57 -18.19 14.87
CA SER A 36 -6.62 -17.65 13.88
C SER A 36 -5.39 -17.04 14.55
N MET A 37 -5.54 -16.48 15.75
CA MET A 37 -4.42 -15.98 16.54
C MET A 37 -3.51 -17.11 17.00
N ALA A 38 -4.07 -18.19 17.54
CA ALA A 38 -3.31 -19.35 17.98
C ALA A 38 -2.57 -20.03 16.81
N GLN A 39 -3.23 -20.15 15.65
CA GLN A 39 -2.61 -20.70 14.45
C GLN A 39 -1.43 -19.84 13.97
N PHE A 40 -1.61 -18.52 13.89
CA PHE A 40 -0.56 -17.59 13.50
C PHE A 40 0.63 -17.63 14.48
N ALA A 41 0.34 -17.67 15.79
CA ALA A 41 1.37 -17.79 16.81
C ALA A 41 2.17 -19.08 16.68
N ALA A 42 1.50 -20.20 16.38
CA ALA A 42 2.16 -21.50 16.14
C ALA A 42 3.03 -21.48 14.86
N ASP A 43 2.49 -20.99 13.73
CA ASP A 43 3.17 -20.92 12.43
C ASP A 43 4.48 -20.10 12.52
N PHE A 44 4.50 -19.08 13.38
CA PHE A 44 5.62 -18.15 13.52
C PHE A 44 6.33 -18.24 14.87
N SER A 45 6.03 -19.23 15.71
CA SER A 45 6.63 -19.42 17.04
C SER A 45 6.59 -18.15 17.89
N ILE A 46 5.46 -17.44 17.88
CA ILE A 46 5.26 -16.20 18.64
C ILE A 46 4.80 -16.53 20.06
N PRO A 47 5.52 -16.11 21.10
CA PRO A 47 5.27 -16.58 22.47
C PRO A 47 4.06 -15.91 23.12
N ARG A 48 3.67 -14.68 22.72
CA ARG A 48 2.62 -13.91 23.40
C ARG A 48 1.46 -13.60 22.48
N GLN A 49 0.24 -13.72 23.01
CA GLN A 49 -1.01 -13.53 22.30
C GLN A 49 -1.92 -12.59 23.09
N TYR A 50 -2.49 -11.59 22.42
CA TYR A 50 -3.33 -10.58 23.04
C TYR A 50 -4.60 -10.37 22.22
N LYS A 51 -5.72 -10.04 22.91
CA LYS A 51 -6.97 -9.72 22.23
C LYS A 51 -7.02 -8.30 21.67
N THR A 52 -6.27 -7.37 22.29
CA THR A 52 -6.24 -5.95 21.90
C THR A 52 -4.81 -5.42 21.91
N VAL A 53 -4.58 -4.33 21.16
CA VAL A 53 -3.28 -3.65 21.11
C VAL A 53 -2.96 -3.04 22.48
N GLU A 54 -3.94 -2.47 23.18
CA GLU A 54 -3.76 -1.86 24.50
C GLU A 54 -3.26 -2.89 25.53
N ALA A 55 -3.82 -4.10 25.51
CA ALA A 55 -3.36 -5.18 26.41
C ALA A 55 -1.90 -5.58 26.11
N MET A 56 -1.51 -5.61 24.85
CA MET A 56 -0.12 -5.86 24.43
C MET A 56 0.81 -4.72 24.88
N LEU A 57 0.40 -3.47 24.70
CA LEU A 57 1.19 -2.30 25.08
C LEU A 57 1.37 -2.22 26.61
N ALA A 58 0.33 -2.55 27.39
CA ALA A 58 0.39 -2.58 28.85
C ALA A 58 1.40 -3.62 29.40
N ASP A 59 1.59 -4.73 28.69
CA ASP A 59 2.61 -5.75 29.03
C ASP A 59 4.04 -5.29 28.64
N GLY A 60 4.17 -4.38 27.69
CA GLY A 60 5.42 -3.83 27.24
C GLY A 60 6.27 -4.82 26.43
N ASN A 61 7.56 -4.51 26.29
CA ASN A 61 8.54 -5.38 25.63
C ASN A 61 8.29 -5.60 24.12
N VAL A 62 7.85 -4.52 23.42
CA VAL A 62 7.66 -4.43 21.99
C VAL A 62 8.31 -3.14 21.48
N ASP A 63 9.18 -3.25 20.47
CA ASP A 63 9.85 -2.10 19.86
C ASP A 63 9.07 -1.58 18.66
N ALA A 64 8.42 -2.47 17.90
CA ALA A 64 7.66 -2.12 16.71
C ALA A 64 6.39 -2.99 16.56
N LEU A 65 5.33 -2.37 16.02
CA LEU A 65 4.06 -3.01 15.69
C LEU A 65 3.81 -2.96 14.18
N VAL A 66 3.47 -4.12 13.60
CA VAL A 66 2.94 -4.20 12.24
C VAL A 66 1.42 -4.26 12.31
N VAL A 67 0.73 -3.24 11.79
CA VAL A 67 -0.72 -3.15 11.75
C VAL A 67 -1.23 -3.57 10.37
N SER A 68 -1.97 -4.66 10.30
CA SER A 68 -2.63 -5.16 9.08
C SER A 68 -4.00 -5.77 9.40
N THR A 69 -4.73 -5.07 10.19
CA THR A 69 -6.14 -5.29 10.51
C THR A 69 -7.04 -4.72 9.41
N PRO A 70 -8.37 -4.85 9.46
CA PRO A 70 -9.24 -4.03 8.61
C PRO A 70 -9.01 -2.54 8.79
N ASN A 71 -9.21 -1.75 7.72
CA ASN A 71 -8.78 -0.35 7.61
C ASN A 71 -9.28 0.55 8.77
N TYR A 72 -10.50 0.33 9.25
CA TYR A 72 -11.07 1.12 10.36
C TYR A 72 -10.30 0.99 11.68
N LEU A 73 -9.45 -0.04 11.82
CA LEU A 73 -8.60 -0.26 12.99
C LEU A 73 -7.18 0.31 12.81
N HIS A 74 -6.81 0.72 11.60
CA HIS A 74 -5.45 1.21 11.33
C HIS A 74 -5.11 2.43 12.20
N ALA A 75 -5.94 3.47 12.16
CA ALA A 75 -5.67 4.69 12.91
C ALA A 75 -5.67 4.48 14.44
N PRO A 76 -6.71 3.92 15.08
CA PRO A 76 -6.70 3.76 16.53
C PRO A 76 -5.55 2.88 17.04
N GLN A 77 -5.24 1.77 16.35
CA GLN A 77 -4.14 0.89 16.76
C GLN A 77 -2.77 1.52 16.57
N THR A 78 -2.59 2.27 15.48
CA THR A 78 -1.35 2.98 15.20
C THR A 78 -1.11 4.11 16.20
N ILE A 79 -2.12 4.94 16.47
CA ILE A 79 -2.02 6.05 17.43
C ILE A 79 -1.66 5.51 18.82
N ALA A 80 -2.39 4.49 19.30
CA ALA A 80 -2.12 3.90 20.61
C ALA A 80 -0.67 3.36 20.72
N ALA A 81 -0.14 2.72 19.67
CA ALA A 81 1.23 2.21 19.66
C ALA A 81 2.26 3.35 19.64
N LEU A 82 2.06 4.38 18.80
CA LEU A 82 2.95 5.53 18.73
C LEU A 82 3.00 6.30 20.06
N GLU A 83 1.85 6.55 20.68
CA GLU A 83 1.76 7.21 21.99
C GLU A 83 2.45 6.43 23.11
N ALA A 84 2.54 5.10 22.97
CA ALA A 84 3.31 4.23 23.87
C ALA A 84 4.81 4.17 23.54
N GLY A 85 5.29 4.94 22.55
CA GLY A 85 6.70 4.96 22.13
C GLY A 85 7.10 3.78 21.22
N VAL A 86 6.15 3.03 20.67
CA VAL A 86 6.38 1.89 19.77
C VAL A 86 6.37 2.38 18.32
N HIS A 87 7.37 1.97 17.53
CA HIS A 87 7.41 2.25 16.10
C HIS A 87 6.31 1.48 15.37
N VAL A 88 5.73 2.04 14.30
CA VAL A 88 4.63 1.39 13.59
C VAL A 88 4.89 1.30 12.10
N MET A 89 4.66 0.12 11.54
CA MET A 89 4.40 -0.08 10.13
C MET A 89 2.92 -0.44 9.95
N VAL A 90 2.17 0.41 9.25
CA VAL A 90 0.74 0.19 8.98
C VAL A 90 0.54 -0.17 7.50
N GLU A 91 -0.34 -1.14 7.24
CA GLU A 91 -0.75 -1.47 5.88
C GLU A 91 -1.50 -0.32 5.19
N LYS A 92 -1.47 -0.37 3.87
CA LYS A 92 -2.27 0.53 3.04
C LYS A 92 -3.77 0.10 2.99
N PRO A 93 -4.70 1.01 2.82
CA PRO A 93 -4.55 2.46 2.96
C PRO A 93 -4.17 2.81 4.41
N MET A 94 -3.44 3.90 4.60
CA MET A 94 -2.96 4.33 5.92
C MET A 94 -4.08 4.43 6.95
N SER A 95 -5.25 4.92 6.52
CA SER A 95 -6.44 5.16 7.36
C SER A 95 -7.70 5.22 6.51
N MET A 96 -8.85 5.41 7.13
CA MET A 96 -10.15 5.56 6.47
C MET A 96 -10.33 6.92 5.78
N ASN A 97 -9.63 7.96 6.26
CA ASN A 97 -9.77 9.35 5.78
C ASN A 97 -8.56 10.20 6.18
N ALA A 98 -8.46 11.41 5.59
CA ALA A 98 -7.34 12.32 5.81
C ALA A 98 -7.19 12.77 7.28
N ALA A 99 -8.30 13.01 7.98
CA ALA A 99 -8.25 13.46 9.37
C ALA A 99 -7.62 12.41 10.30
N GLU A 100 -7.93 11.14 10.10
CA GLU A 100 -7.27 10.04 10.80
C GLU A 100 -5.78 9.96 10.46
N ALA A 101 -5.42 10.11 9.17
CA ALA A 101 -4.03 10.11 8.74
C ALA A 101 -3.23 11.25 9.40
N GLU A 102 -3.81 12.45 9.48
CA GLU A 102 -3.22 13.60 10.17
C GLU A 102 -2.97 13.29 11.65
N GLN A 103 -3.95 12.71 12.35
CA GLN A 103 -3.80 12.30 13.76
C GLN A 103 -2.68 11.26 13.95
N MET A 104 -2.54 10.32 13.01
CA MET A 104 -1.44 9.35 13.04
C MET A 104 -0.08 10.02 12.87
N CYS A 105 0.05 10.97 11.94
CA CYS A 105 1.26 11.75 11.75
C CYS A 105 1.60 12.59 13.00
N GLU A 106 0.61 13.28 13.58
CA GLU A 106 0.80 14.03 14.81
C GLU A 106 1.26 13.14 16.00
N ALA A 107 0.68 11.93 16.13
CA ALA A 107 1.10 10.99 17.16
C ALA A 107 2.56 10.55 16.96
N ALA A 108 2.98 10.30 15.72
CA ALA A 108 4.36 9.98 15.39
C ALA A 108 5.33 11.12 15.74
N GLU A 109 4.98 12.35 15.36
CA GLU A 109 5.79 13.55 15.68
C GLU A 109 5.92 13.78 17.19
N LYS A 110 4.80 13.69 17.92
CA LYS A 110 4.77 13.91 19.38
C LYS A 110 5.57 12.87 20.15
N SER A 111 5.51 11.61 19.74
CA SER A 111 6.23 10.50 20.40
C SER A 111 7.68 10.37 19.97
N GLY A 112 8.06 10.92 18.83
CA GLY A 112 9.36 10.67 18.19
C GLY A 112 9.51 9.25 17.63
N SER A 113 8.41 8.48 17.58
CA SER A 113 8.38 7.13 17.01
C SER A 113 8.23 7.17 15.49
N THR A 114 8.78 6.18 14.81
CA THR A 114 8.66 6.08 13.36
C THR A 114 7.28 5.53 12.98
N LEU A 115 6.61 6.21 12.05
CA LEU A 115 5.43 5.73 11.33
C LEU A 115 5.79 5.48 9.89
N MET A 116 5.53 4.26 9.40
CA MET A 116 5.74 3.87 8.01
C MET A 116 4.44 3.27 7.43
N VAL A 117 4.03 3.73 6.26
CA VAL A 117 2.95 3.09 5.49
C VAL A 117 3.57 2.04 4.56
N ALA A 118 2.98 0.85 4.51
CA ALA A 118 3.50 -0.29 3.75
C ALA A 118 3.20 -0.18 2.24
N HIS A 119 3.72 0.85 1.58
CA HIS A 119 3.69 1.02 0.13
C HIS A 119 4.74 0.11 -0.52
N CYS A 120 4.43 -1.20 -0.59
CA CYS A 120 5.38 -2.25 -0.96
C CYS A 120 5.95 -2.09 -2.38
N TRP A 121 5.21 -1.50 -3.33
CA TRP A 121 5.70 -1.30 -4.70
C TRP A 121 6.89 -0.34 -4.79
N ARG A 122 7.10 0.56 -3.84
CA ARG A 122 8.33 1.39 -3.76
C ARG A 122 9.61 0.55 -3.60
N PHE A 123 9.48 -0.70 -3.14
CA PHE A 123 10.59 -1.64 -2.93
C PHE A 123 10.70 -2.70 -4.03
N ASP A 124 9.76 -2.72 -4.99
CA ASP A 124 9.78 -3.62 -6.12
C ASP A 124 10.98 -3.34 -7.03
N PRO A 125 11.74 -4.37 -7.47
CA PRO A 125 12.91 -4.20 -8.33
C PRO A 125 12.60 -3.49 -9.65
N GLU A 126 11.44 -3.76 -10.29
CA GLU A 126 11.05 -3.10 -11.53
C GLU A 126 10.77 -1.61 -11.33
N VAL A 127 10.08 -1.27 -10.23
CA VAL A 127 9.79 0.14 -9.88
C VAL A 127 11.08 0.90 -9.60
N ARG A 128 12.00 0.32 -8.84
CA ARG A 128 13.31 0.93 -8.54
C ARG A 128 14.15 1.09 -9.80
N TRP A 129 14.16 0.07 -10.65
CA TRP A 129 14.87 0.14 -11.92
C TRP A 129 14.33 1.28 -12.81
N LEU A 130 13.01 1.38 -12.97
CA LEU A 130 12.41 2.47 -13.75
C LEU A 130 12.73 3.85 -13.15
N LYS A 131 12.71 3.97 -11.82
CA LYS A 131 13.10 5.19 -11.10
C LYS A 131 14.53 5.61 -11.46
N GLU A 132 15.49 4.68 -11.39
CA GLU A 132 16.90 4.93 -11.70
C GLU A 132 17.13 5.32 -13.18
N HIS A 133 16.29 4.79 -14.08
CA HIS A 133 16.42 5.01 -15.52
C HIS A 133 15.51 6.10 -16.09
N SER A 134 14.60 6.64 -15.29
CA SER A 134 13.60 7.65 -15.73
C SER A 134 14.22 8.91 -16.32
N GLY A 135 15.43 9.29 -15.89
CA GLY A 135 16.18 10.43 -16.47
C GLY A 135 16.46 10.30 -17.98
N LYS A 136 16.54 9.07 -18.53
CA LYS A 136 16.71 8.82 -19.96
C LYS A 136 15.47 9.24 -20.79
N LEU A 137 14.31 9.39 -20.14
CA LEU A 137 13.04 9.75 -20.79
C LEU A 137 12.92 11.25 -21.09
N GLY A 138 13.90 12.07 -20.64
CA GLY A 138 13.81 13.51 -20.68
C GLY A 138 12.79 14.05 -19.69
N LYS A 139 12.12 15.17 -20.01
CA LYS A 139 11.08 15.72 -19.14
C LYS A 139 9.83 14.83 -19.21
N ILE A 140 9.39 14.29 -18.06
CA ILE A 140 8.12 13.57 -17.98
C ILE A 140 6.97 14.59 -18.12
N ILE A 141 6.02 14.29 -19.00
CA ILE A 141 4.86 15.15 -19.30
C ILE A 141 3.56 14.56 -18.78
N ARG A 142 3.44 13.25 -18.76
CA ARG A 142 2.28 12.56 -18.19
C ARG A 142 2.66 11.15 -17.72
N THR A 143 1.82 10.58 -16.87
CA THR A 143 1.93 9.19 -16.43
C THR A 143 0.58 8.49 -16.48
N LYS A 144 0.59 7.16 -16.56
CA LYS A 144 -0.56 6.31 -16.31
C LYS A 144 -0.17 5.28 -15.26
N GLY A 145 -0.96 5.15 -14.19
CA GLY A 145 -0.86 4.06 -13.22
C GLY A 145 -2.19 3.34 -13.11
N TYR A 146 -2.19 2.03 -13.02
CA TYR A 146 -3.44 1.30 -12.82
C TYR A 146 -3.25 0.01 -12.03
N GLY A 147 -4.36 -0.40 -11.36
CA GLY A 147 -4.53 -1.68 -10.70
C GLY A 147 -5.96 -2.15 -10.91
N VAL A 148 -6.16 -3.13 -11.80
CA VAL A 148 -7.47 -3.59 -12.27
C VAL A 148 -7.54 -5.10 -12.21
N HIS A 149 -8.34 -5.63 -11.30
CA HIS A 149 -8.59 -7.06 -11.17
C HIS A 149 -9.66 -7.53 -12.16
N LYS A 150 -9.27 -8.44 -13.07
CA LYS A 150 -10.15 -9.01 -14.08
C LYS A 150 -10.86 -10.26 -13.55
N HIS A 151 -12.21 -10.23 -13.53
CA HIS A 151 -13.08 -11.32 -13.08
C HIS A 151 -12.91 -11.75 -11.62
N TRP A 152 -12.18 -10.99 -10.81
CA TRP A 152 -12.03 -11.24 -9.38
C TRP A 152 -11.90 -9.94 -8.58
N GLY A 153 -11.97 -10.05 -7.28
CA GLY A 153 -11.82 -8.94 -6.34
C GLY A 153 -11.97 -9.44 -4.91
N PRO A 154 -11.74 -8.57 -3.93
CA PRO A 154 -11.86 -8.92 -2.53
C PRO A 154 -13.32 -9.20 -2.13
N SER A 155 -13.47 -9.72 -0.92
CA SER A 155 -14.75 -10.02 -0.28
C SER A 155 -14.68 -9.72 1.22
N GLY A 156 -15.79 -9.95 1.92
CA GLY A 156 -15.86 -9.70 3.37
C GLY A 156 -15.78 -8.20 3.68
N TRP A 157 -15.03 -7.83 4.71
CA TRP A 157 -14.97 -6.45 5.19
C TRP A 157 -14.51 -5.42 4.13
N PHE A 158 -13.74 -5.82 3.12
CA PHE A 158 -13.32 -4.95 2.01
C PHE A 158 -14.49 -4.32 1.24
N THR A 159 -15.64 -4.99 1.21
CA THR A 159 -16.81 -4.56 0.43
C THR A 159 -17.82 -3.76 1.23
N HIS A 160 -17.48 -3.40 2.48
CA HIS A 160 -18.31 -2.63 3.39
C HIS A 160 -17.62 -1.31 3.77
N SER A 161 -18.25 -0.18 3.46
CA SER A 161 -17.68 1.16 3.66
C SER A 161 -17.31 1.45 5.12
N GLU A 162 -18.09 0.94 6.08
CA GLU A 162 -17.83 1.11 7.51
C GLU A 162 -16.51 0.47 7.99
N PHE A 163 -15.99 -0.54 7.27
CA PHE A 163 -14.77 -1.25 7.61
C PHE A 163 -13.59 -0.89 6.70
N ALA A 164 -13.89 -0.59 5.44
CA ALA A 164 -12.88 -0.37 4.40
C ALA A 164 -12.61 1.12 4.11
N GLY A 165 -13.61 2.01 4.31
CA GLY A 165 -13.52 3.43 4.00
C GLY A 165 -13.55 3.77 2.52
N GLY A 166 -13.33 2.79 1.64
CA GLY A 166 -13.34 2.90 0.19
C GLY A 166 -13.15 1.54 -0.45
N GLY A 167 -13.34 1.46 -1.77
CA GLY A 167 -13.27 0.22 -2.53
C GLY A 167 -11.99 0.09 -3.37
N ALA A 168 -12.17 -0.17 -4.66
CA ALA A 168 -11.07 -0.43 -5.59
C ALA A 168 -10.05 0.72 -5.65
N MET A 169 -10.47 1.98 -5.50
CA MET A 169 -9.56 3.13 -5.49
C MET A 169 -8.70 3.14 -4.22
N ALA A 170 -9.26 2.85 -3.06
CA ALA A 170 -8.52 2.77 -1.80
C ALA A 170 -7.63 1.53 -1.71
N ASP A 171 -7.98 0.43 -2.39
CA ASP A 171 -7.21 -0.82 -2.38
C ASP A 171 -6.11 -0.85 -3.47
N MET A 172 -6.50 -0.77 -4.75
CA MET A 172 -5.57 -0.89 -5.89
C MET A 172 -5.11 0.47 -6.42
N GLY A 173 -6.00 1.46 -6.42
CA GLY A 173 -5.67 2.80 -6.89
C GLY A 173 -4.60 3.48 -6.06
N ILE A 174 -4.54 3.21 -4.75
CA ILE A 174 -3.50 3.75 -3.87
C ILE A 174 -2.09 3.24 -4.22
N HIS A 175 -1.95 1.99 -4.65
CA HIS A 175 -0.65 1.46 -5.12
C HIS A 175 -0.21 2.19 -6.39
N ALA A 176 -1.12 2.34 -7.36
CA ALA A 176 -0.84 3.02 -8.62
C ALA A 176 -0.49 4.50 -8.40
N LEU A 177 -1.24 5.19 -7.54
CA LEU A 177 -1.00 6.59 -7.19
C LEU A 177 0.33 6.78 -6.48
N ASP A 178 0.62 5.95 -5.48
CA ASP A 178 1.88 6.03 -4.72
C ASP A 178 3.09 5.73 -5.60
N THR A 179 3.00 4.72 -6.47
CA THR A 179 4.09 4.38 -7.40
C THR A 179 4.38 5.52 -8.38
N VAL A 180 3.34 6.11 -8.96
CA VAL A 180 3.50 7.30 -9.83
C VAL A 180 4.15 8.43 -9.06
N ARG A 181 3.68 8.74 -7.86
CA ARG A 181 4.21 9.80 -7.03
C ARG A 181 5.68 9.55 -6.68
N PHE A 182 6.02 8.31 -6.28
CA PHE A 182 7.40 7.90 -6.02
C PHE A 182 8.31 8.07 -7.25
N LEU A 183 7.85 7.65 -8.43
CA LEU A 183 8.62 7.79 -9.68
C LEU A 183 8.84 9.26 -10.09
N LEU A 184 7.97 10.16 -9.67
CA LEU A 184 8.03 11.61 -9.92
C LEU A 184 8.75 12.42 -8.83
N ASP A 185 9.43 11.80 -7.86
CA ASP A 185 10.10 12.46 -6.72
C ASP A 185 9.13 13.09 -5.71
N ASP A 186 8.02 12.41 -5.43
CA ASP A 186 7.01 12.75 -4.43
C ASP A 186 6.43 14.19 -4.52
N PRO A 187 6.02 14.69 -5.71
CA PRO A 187 5.49 16.04 -5.89
C PRO A 187 4.17 16.24 -5.12
N GLN A 188 3.82 17.51 -4.87
CA GLN A 188 2.53 17.86 -4.27
C GLN A 188 1.42 17.91 -5.33
N PRO A 189 0.21 17.39 -5.03
CA PRO A 189 -0.93 17.52 -5.92
C PRO A 189 -1.46 18.97 -5.91
N VAL A 190 -1.76 19.50 -7.11
CA VAL A 190 -2.34 20.83 -7.29
C VAL A 190 -3.85 20.76 -7.51
N SER A 191 -4.30 19.77 -8.26
CA SER A 191 -5.72 19.52 -8.50
C SER A 191 -5.99 18.06 -8.80
N VAL A 192 -7.22 17.63 -8.48
CA VAL A 192 -7.70 16.27 -8.73
C VAL A 192 -9.09 16.33 -9.36
N TYR A 193 -9.28 15.53 -10.41
CA TYR A 193 -10.60 15.15 -10.92
C TYR A 193 -10.81 13.67 -10.63
N ALA A 194 -11.98 13.28 -10.14
CA ALA A 194 -12.30 11.89 -9.82
C ALA A 194 -13.66 11.48 -10.40
N ARG A 195 -13.70 10.25 -10.92
CA ARG A 195 -14.93 9.53 -11.25
C ARG A 195 -14.84 8.14 -10.65
N ILE A 196 -15.59 7.90 -9.58
CA ILE A 196 -15.57 6.68 -8.79
C ILE A 196 -17.00 6.18 -8.66
N GLY A 197 -17.21 4.87 -8.72
CA GLY A 197 -18.55 4.30 -8.61
C GLY A 197 -18.54 2.78 -8.49
N THR A 198 -19.73 2.24 -8.27
CA THR A 198 -20.00 0.80 -8.18
C THR A 198 -20.86 0.39 -9.37
N TYR A 199 -20.37 -0.51 -10.20
CA TYR A 199 -21.00 -0.88 -11.48
C TYR A 199 -21.19 -2.40 -11.66
N TYR A 200 -20.33 -3.23 -11.09
CA TYR A 200 -20.29 -4.67 -11.37
C TYR A 200 -20.83 -5.54 -10.24
N LYS A 201 -20.79 -5.02 -9.01
CA LYS A 201 -21.25 -5.74 -7.81
C LYS A 201 -22.13 -4.83 -6.95
N GLY A 202 -22.94 -5.42 -6.07
CA GLY A 202 -23.80 -4.69 -5.15
C GLY A 202 -23.09 -4.29 -3.86
N PHE A 203 -21.88 -3.73 -3.96
CA PHE A 203 -21.10 -3.26 -2.82
C PHE A 203 -21.53 -1.84 -2.40
N ASP A 204 -21.27 -1.44 -1.18
CA ASP A 204 -21.44 -0.06 -0.72
C ASP A 204 -20.13 0.77 -0.81
N VAL A 205 -19.13 0.21 -1.47
CA VAL A 205 -17.85 0.84 -1.86
C VAL A 205 -17.69 0.78 -3.38
N ASP A 206 -16.77 1.56 -3.92
CA ASP A 206 -16.47 1.57 -5.36
C ASP A 206 -15.83 0.25 -5.83
N ASP A 207 -16.24 -0.22 -7.00
CA ASP A 207 -15.56 -1.29 -7.73
C ASP A 207 -14.84 -0.79 -9.00
N THR A 208 -14.97 0.50 -9.30
CA THR A 208 -14.36 1.16 -10.45
C THR A 208 -14.00 2.60 -10.10
N GLY A 209 -12.79 2.99 -10.38
CA GLY A 209 -12.33 4.35 -10.14
C GLY A 209 -11.34 4.86 -11.18
N LEU A 210 -11.52 6.13 -11.50
CA LEU A 210 -10.62 6.92 -12.32
C LEU A 210 -10.32 8.23 -11.62
N ILE A 211 -9.03 8.57 -11.48
CA ILE A 211 -8.63 9.91 -11.05
C ILE A 211 -7.59 10.51 -12.00
N ILE A 212 -7.62 11.82 -12.17
CA ILE A 212 -6.61 12.61 -12.87
C ILE A 212 -6.01 13.57 -11.86
N VAL A 213 -4.70 13.52 -11.69
CA VAL A 213 -3.96 14.36 -10.73
C VAL A 213 -3.01 15.27 -11.50
N ASN A 214 -3.10 16.58 -11.28
CA ASN A 214 -2.09 17.52 -11.74
C ASN A 214 -1.11 17.81 -10.59
N TRP A 215 0.17 17.71 -10.87
CA TRP A 215 1.25 17.86 -9.90
C TRP A 215 1.94 19.23 -10.04
N GLU A 216 2.54 19.72 -8.96
CA GLU A 216 3.28 20.99 -8.93
C GLU A 216 4.43 21.07 -9.95
N ASN A 217 5.03 19.92 -10.31
CA ASN A 217 6.08 19.82 -11.33
C ASN A 217 5.54 19.89 -12.77
N GLY A 218 4.24 20.09 -12.96
CA GLY A 218 3.55 20.22 -14.25
C GLY A 218 3.22 18.90 -14.94
N VAL A 219 3.46 17.76 -14.30
CA VAL A 219 3.05 16.44 -14.81
C VAL A 219 1.56 16.22 -14.52
N THR A 220 0.87 15.56 -15.43
CA THR A 220 -0.49 15.04 -15.21
C THR A 220 -0.48 13.54 -15.14
N SER A 221 -1.07 12.97 -14.10
CA SER A 221 -1.21 11.53 -13.89
C SER A 221 -2.65 11.07 -14.06
N TYR A 222 -2.79 9.96 -14.75
CA TYR A 222 -4.03 9.23 -14.91
C TYR A 222 -3.92 7.95 -14.07
N ILE A 223 -4.83 7.75 -13.11
CA ILE A 223 -4.86 6.59 -12.22
C ILE A 223 -6.19 5.88 -12.39
N GLU A 224 -6.12 4.57 -12.61
CA GLU A 224 -7.27 3.71 -12.79
C GLU A 224 -7.24 2.56 -11.78
N SER A 225 -8.41 2.20 -11.25
CA SER A 225 -8.56 1.05 -10.37
C SER A 225 -9.85 0.30 -10.65
N GLY A 226 -9.83 -0.99 -10.39
CA GLY A 226 -11.03 -1.78 -10.60
C GLY A 226 -10.99 -3.15 -9.93
N TRP A 227 -12.16 -3.62 -9.50
CA TRP A 227 -12.43 -4.98 -9.06
C TRP A 227 -13.49 -5.60 -9.96
N TRP A 228 -13.43 -6.91 -10.19
CA TRP A 228 -14.41 -7.65 -10.95
C TRP A 228 -14.65 -7.12 -12.37
N GLN A 229 -13.65 -6.46 -12.95
CA GLN A 229 -13.76 -5.92 -14.30
C GLN A 229 -13.96 -7.05 -15.31
N PRO A 230 -14.87 -6.90 -16.30
CA PRO A 230 -15.11 -7.96 -17.29
C PRO A 230 -14.01 -8.06 -18.34
N HIS A 231 -13.17 -7.03 -18.47
CA HIS A 231 -12.07 -6.94 -19.43
C HIS A 231 -10.93 -6.08 -18.88
N SER A 232 -9.75 -6.23 -19.47
CA SER A 232 -8.58 -5.39 -19.23
C SER A 232 -7.76 -5.27 -20.50
N ASP A 233 -7.02 -4.17 -20.64
CA ASP A 233 -6.17 -3.88 -21.81
C ASP A 233 -4.78 -4.50 -21.73
N GLY A 234 -4.51 -5.34 -20.73
CA GLY A 234 -3.19 -5.95 -20.52
C GLY A 234 -3.03 -6.59 -19.15
N ALA A 235 -1.89 -6.41 -18.52
CA ALA A 235 -1.63 -6.86 -17.16
C ALA A 235 -2.60 -6.21 -16.16
N GLU A 236 -2.84 -6.86 -15.03
CA GLU A 236 -3.76 -6.33 -14.00
C GLU A 236 -3.21 -5.09 -13.27
N ALA A 237 -1.92 -4.82 -13.39
CA ALA A 237 -1.30 -3.60 -12.87
C ALA A 237 -0.15 -3.15 -13.76
N ALA A 238 0.05 -1.84 -13.90
CA ALA A 238 1.24 -1.25 -14.49
C ALA A 238 1.37 0.23 -14.13
N THR A 239 2.59 0.75 -14.32
CA THR A 239 2.84 2.20 -14.32
C THR A 239 3.65 2.56 -15.55
N GLN A 240 3.24 3.65 -16.21
CA GLN A 240 3.78 4.14 -17.47
C GLN A 240 4.22 5.60 -17.33
N LEU A 241 5.43 5.91 -17.78
CA LEU A 241 5.99 7.25 -17.84
C LEU A 241 6.16 7.69 -19.29
N TYR A 242 5.64 8.86 -19.64
CA TYR A 242 5.72 9.44 -20.97
C TYR A 242 6.58 10.69 -20.92
N GLY A 243 7.78 10.59 -21.43
CA GLY A 243 8.76 11.68 -21.47
C GLY A 243 8.94 12.27 -22.85
N THR A 244 9.63 13.40 -22.92
CA THR A 244 9.93 14.09 -24.19
C THR A 244 10.95 13.35 -25.06
N GLN A 245 11.69 12.39 -24.49
CA GLN A 245 12.73 11.62 -25.15
C GLN A 245 12.50 10.10 -25.11
N GLY A 246 11.35 9.65 -24.59
CA GLY A 246 11.06 8.23 -24.53
C GLY A 246 9.85 7.87 -23.68
N PHE A 247 9.63 6.57 -23.58
CA PHE A 247 8.56 5.94 -22.82
C PHE A 247 9.17 4.86 -21.91
N GLY A 248 8.69 4.79 -20.66
CA GLY A 248 9.07 3.77 -19.70
C GLY A 248 7.85 3.12 -19.06
N GLN A 249 7.95 1.84 -18.74
CA GLN A 249 6.84 1.06 -18.15
C GLN A 249 7.39 0.00 -17.19
N ILE A 250 6.58 -0.35 -16.20
CA ILE A 250 6.76 -1.55 -15.35
C ILE A 250 5.56 -2.48 -15.50
N PHE A 251 5.77 -3.76 -15.21
CA PHE A 251 4.80 -4.85 -15.25
C PHE A 251 4.18 -5.10 -16.66
N PRO A 252 5.00 -5.45 -17.71
CA PRO A 252 6.45 -5.73 -17.66
C PRO A 252 7.33 -4.50 -17.85
N THR A 253 8.55 -4.56 -17.33
CA THR A 253 9.52 -3.47 -17.46
C THR A 253 10.03 -3.32 -18.88
N LYS A 254 9.93 -2.09 -19.40
CA LYS A 254 10.53 -1.71 -20.69
C LYS A 254 10.89 -0.23 -20.73
N LEU A 255 11.83 0.10 -21.61
CA LEU A 255 12.24 1.46 -21.94
C LEU A 255 12.31 1.58 -23.46
N GLU A 256 11.59 2.55 -24.03
CA GLU A 256 11.60 2.88 -25.46
C GLU A 256 12.21 4.27 -25.64
N LEU A 257 13.32 4.33 -26.40
CA LEU A 257 14.04 5.58 -26.70
C LEU A 257 14.11 5.78 -28.23
N PRO A 258 14.11 7.03 -28.76
CA PRO A 258 13.95 7.31 -30.19
C PRO A 258 15.00 6.67 -31.11
N ASN A 259 16.18 6.35 -30.61
CA ASN A 259 17.29 5.81 -31.39
C ASN A 259 17.86 4.50 -30.82
N ALA A 260 17.14 3.82 -29.94
CA ALA A 260 17.57 2.58 -29.34
C ALA A 260 16.59 1.45 -29.71
N THR A 261 17.12 0.25 -29.96
CA THR A 261 16.32 -0.97 -29.93
C THR A 261 15.62 -1.08 -28.56
N GLU A 262 14.36 -1.50 -28.57
CA GLU A 262 13.56 -1.71 -27.35
C GLU A 262 14.37 -2.52 -26.32
N GLU A 263 14.78 -1.87 -25.23
CA GLU A 263 15.39 -2.58 -24.09
C GLU A 263 14.28 -3.25 -23.30
N LYS A 264 14.02 -4.53 -23.59
CA LYS A 264 13.22 -5.40 -22.72
C LYS A 264 14.15 -5.96 -21.66
N ILE A 265 13.87 -5.63 -20.41
CA ILE A 265 14.64 -6.14 -19.29
C ILE A 265 13.78 -7.16 -18.55
N GLU A 266 14.21 -8.43 -18.58
CA GLU A 266 13.67 -9.43 -17.66
C GLU A 266 14.31 -9.20 -16.29
N ILE A 267 13.55 -8.60 -15.38
CA ILE A 267 13.93 -8.60 -13.98
C ILE A 267 13.44 -9.91 -13.37
N ILE A 268 14.39 -10.77 -13.05
CA ILE A 268 14.11 -12.04 -12.38
C ILE A 268 13.83 -11.70 -10.90
N ASN A 269 12.57 -11.87 -10.48
CA ASN A 269 12.12 -11.73 -9.08
C ASN A 269 12.48 -12.97 -8.25
#